data_64a9a4186c05c96d055f37c45596aa8d
#
_entry.id   64a9a4186c05c96d055f37c45596aa8d
#
_cell.length_a   1.000
_cell.length_b   1.000
_cell.length_c   1.000
_cell.angle_alpha   90.00
_cell.angle_beta   90.00
_cell.angle_gamma   90.00
#
_symmetry.space_group_name_H-M   'P 1'
#
loop_
_entity.id
_entity.type
_entity.pdbx_description
1 polymer ?
#
loop_
_entity_poly.entity_id
_entity_poly.type
_entity_poly.pdbx_seq_one_letter_code
_entity_poly.pdbx_strand_id
1 'polypeptide(L)'
;MDILIGIVVFFLGAIIGSFLNVVVLRMNTGRTLKGRSMCFSCGKTLHAHELVPIASFLVQKGKCTKCSARISWQYPIVETLTGLVFTVLALKFMYLLPVNTELFLVLLTFSVFIFYSIPNNFE
;
A
#
# COMPACT_ATOMS: atom_id res chain seq x y z
N MET A 1 19.15 -4.22 -13.54
CA MET A 1 18.32 -4.75 -12.43
C MET A 1 17.62 -5.99 -12.93
N ASP A 2 17.73 -7.07 -12.20
CA ASP A 2 17.05 -8.30 -12.59
C ASP A 2 15.55 -8.13 -12.51
N ILE A 3 14.83 -8.74 -13.45
CA ILE A 3 13.36 -8.66 -13.51
C ILE A 3 12.72 -9.02 -12.17
N LEU A 4 13.28 -10.01 -11.48
CA LEU A 4 12.81 -10.45 -10.17
C LEU A 4 12.89 -9.33 -9.12
N ILE A 5 13.99 -8.59 -9.06
CA ILE A 5 14.17 -7.47 -8.14
C ILE A 5 13.15 -6.36 -8.47
N GLY A 6 12.94 -6.06 -9.74
CA GLY A 6 11.94 -5.09 -10.19
C GLY A 6 10.52 -5.46 -9.73
N ILE A 7 10.15 -6.71 -9.86
CA ILE A 7 8.85 -7.23 -9.39
C ILE A 7 8.72 -7.10 -7.87
N VAL A 8 9.75 -7.48 -7.11
CA VAL A 8 9.75 -7.36 -5.65
C VAL A 8 9.61 -5.91 -5.21
N VAL A 9 10.36 -4.98 -5.81
CA VAL A 9 10.30 -3.54 -5.50
C VAL A 9 8.92 -2.96 -5.84
N PHE A 10 8.36 -3.36 -6.98
CA PHE A 10 7.00 -2.94 -7.37
C PHE A 10 5.96 -3.36 -6.33
N PHE A 11 5.96 -4.62 -5.92
CA PHE A 11 5.01 -5.11 -4.91
C PHE A 11 5.22 -4.49 -3.54
N LEU A 12 6.46 -4.23 -3.13
CA LEU A 12 6.74 -3.47 -1.90
C LEU A 12 6.12 -2.07 -1.96
N GLY A 13 6.30 -1.34 -3.07
CA GLY A 13 5.67 -0.05 -3.29
C GLY A 13 4.14 -0.13 -3.29
N ALA A 14 3.57 -1.14 -3.92
CA ALA A 14 2.12 -1.36 -3.94
C ALA A 14 1.56 -1.65 -2.54
N ILE A 15 2.25 -2.43 -1.71
CA ILE A 15 1.87 -2.69 -0.32
C ILE A 15 1.86 -1.38 0.49
N ILE A 16 2.88 -0.54 0.31
CA ILE A 16 2.94 0.77 0.97
C ILE A 16 1.78 1.66 0.50
N GLY A 17 1.48 1.68 -0.79
CA GLY A 17 0.35 2.42 -1.35
C GLY A 17 -1.00 1.94 -0.81
N SER A 18 -1.18 0.64 -0.68
CA SER A 18 -2.37 0.04 -0.07
C SER A 18 -2.55 0.49 1.38
N PHE A 19 -1.47 0.47 2.15
CA PHE A 19 -1.48 0.95 3.52
C PHE A 19 -1.79 2.45 3.62
N LEU A 20 -1.21 3.27 2.75
CA LEU A 20 -1.50 4.72 2.67
C LEU A 20 -2.98 4.99 2.42
N ASN A 21 -3.59 4.25 1.52
CA ASN A 21 -5.03 4.36 1.26
C ASN A 21 -5.86 4.10 2.51
N VAL A 22 -5.51 3.06 3.27
CA VAL A 22 -6.21 2.73 4.53
C VAL A 22 -6.07 3.88 5.54
N VAL A 23 -4.86 4.44 5.68
CA VAL A 23 -4.60 5.56 6.60
C VAL A 23 -5.45 6.77 6.22
N VAL A 24 -5.41 7.19 4.96
CA VAL A 24 -6.16 8.36 4.46
C VAL A 24 -7.67 8.17 4.65
N LEU A 25 -8.20 7.01 4.31
CA LEU A 25 -9.63 6.73 4.46
C LEU A 25 -10.07 6.73 5.94
N ARG A 26 -9.27 6.18 6.84
CA ARG A 26 -9.58 6.17 8.26
C ARG A 26 -9.50 7.56 8.87
N MET A 27 -8.53 8.37 8.48
CA MET A 27 -8.44 9.77 8.90
C MET A 27 -9.66 10.58 8.46
N ASN A 28 -10.07 10.43 7.21
CA ASN A 28 -11.21 11.16 6.67
C ASN A 28 -12.57 10.72 7.27
N THR A 29 -12.67 9.48 7.74
CA THR A 29 -13.90 8.94 8.36
C THR A 29 -13.88 8.98 9.88
N GLY A 30 -12.85 9.54 10.52
CA GLY A 30 -12.71 9.61 11.98
C GLY A 30 -12.51 8.25 12.65
N ARG A 31 -12.16 7.21 11.88
CA ARG A 31 -11.90 5.87 12.42
C ARG A 31 -10.47 5.73 12.92
N THR A 32 -10.28 4.95 13.98
CA THR A 32 -8.95 4.64 14.50
C THR A 32 -8.16 3.78 13.52
N LEU A 33 -6.83 3.91 13.51
CA LEU A 33 -5.93 3.06 12.71
C LEU A 33 -5.81 1.63 13.27
N LYS A 34 -6.30 1.41 14.49
CA LYS A 34 -6.35 0.08 15.11
C LYS A 34 -7.54 -0.71 14.58
N GLY A 35 -7.33 -1.98 14.37
CA GLY A 35 -8.37 -2.92 13.94
C GLY A 35 -8.19 -3.42 12.52
N ARG A 36 -8.99 -4.39 12.16
CA ARG A 36 -8.97 -5.04 10.86
C ARG A 36 -9.68 -4.21 9.80
N SER A 37 -9.24 -4.32 8.57
CA SER A 37 -9.96 -3.77 7.42
C SER A 37 -11.29 -4.47 7.25
N MET A 38 -12.34 -3.71 6.96
CA MET A 38 -13.69 -4.22 6.80
C MET A 38 -14.40 -3.55 5.62
N CYS A 39 -15.38 -4.26 5.07
CA CYS A 39 -16.27 -3.67 4.08
C CYS A 39 -17.13 -2.56 4.73
N PHE A 40 -17.17 -1.39 4.12
CA PHE A 40 -17.96 -0.27 4.64
C PHE A 40 -19.47 -0.47 4.54
N SER A 41 -19.93 -1.35 3.65
CA SER A 41 -21.37 -1.60 3.43
C SER A 41 -21.92 -2.67 4.32
N CYS A 42 -21.24 -3.83 4.48
CA CYS A 42 -21.75 -4.97 5.23
C CYS A 42 -21.01 -5.26 6.54
N GLY A 43 -19.90 -4.54 6.82
CA GLY A 43 -19.08 -4.75 8.01
C GLY A 43 -18.27 -6.05 8.03
N LYS A 44 -18.24 -6.82 6.93
CA LYS A 44 -17.41 -8.01 6.84
C LYS A 44 -15.95 -7.69 7.06
N THR A 45 -15.28 -8.40 7.97
CA THR A 45 -13.83 -8.31 8.14
C THR A 45 -13.12 -8.95 6.94
N LEU A 46 -12.16 -8.22 6.35
CA LEU A 46 -11.40 -8.71 5.21
C LEU A 46 -10.32 -9.69 5.66
N HIS A 47 -10.16 -10.77 4.89
CA HIS A 47 -9.09 -11.74 5.08
C HIS A 47 -7.79 -11.28 4.40
N ALA A 48 -6.66 -11.88 4.75
CA ALA A 48 -5.36 -11.51 4.20
C ALA A 48 -5.31 -11.58 2.66
N HIS A 49 -5.94 -12.60 2.06
CA HIS A 49 -5.99 -12.75 0.60
C HIS A 49 -6.86 -11.68 -0.10
N GLU A 50 -7.78 -11.05 0.63
CA GLU A 50 -8.61 -9.94 0.12
C GLU A 50 -7.88 -8.58 0.23
N LEU A 51 -6.71 -8.55 0.85
CA LEU A 51 -5.89 -7.36 1.07
C LEU A 51 -4.64 -7.32 0.16
N VAL A 52 -4.41 -8.35 -0.64
CA VAL A 52 -3.27 -8.38 -1.58
C VAL A 52 -3.42 -7.23 -2.58
N PRO A 53 -2.42 -6.34 -2.70
CA PRO A 53 -2.51 -5.19 -3.60
C PRO A 53 -2.78 -5.61 -5.04
N ILE A 54 -3.67 -4.90 -5.70
CA ILE A 54 -4.06 -5.08 -7.10
C ILE A 54 -4.71 -6.45 -7.37
N ALA A 55 -4.06 -7.55 -6.98
CA ALA A 55 -4.51 -8.91 -7.22
C ALA A 55 -5.89 -9.19 -6.59
N SER A 56 -6.12 -8.77 -5.35
CA SER A 56 -7.41 -8.95 -4.68
C SER A 56 -8.54 -8.21 -5.39
N PHE A 57 -8.27 -6.99 -5.86
CA PHE A 57 -9.25 -6.21 -6.63
C PHE A 57 -9.64 -6.91 -7.93
N LEU A 58 -8.67 -7.46 -8.66
CA LEU A 58 -8.90 -8.17 -9.91
C LEU A 58 -9.66 -9.48 -9.68
N VAL A 59 -9.28 -10.26 -8.68
CA VAL A 59 -9.94 -11.54 -8.33
C VAL A 59 -11.38 -11.33 -7.88
N GLN A 60 -11.63 -10.29 -7.09
CA GLN A 60 -12.97 -9.94 -6.60
C GLN A 60 -13.79 -9.14 -7.62
N LYS A 61 -13.22 -8.85 -8.81
CA LYS A 61 -13.86 -8.05 -9.86
C LYS A 61 -14.37 -6.68 -9.36
N GLY A 62 -13.63 -6.09 -8.42
CA GLY A 62 -13.96 -4.79 -7.82
C GLY A 62 -15.21 -4.80 -6.93
N LYS A 63 -15.60 -5.94 -6.38
CA LYS A 63 -16.78 -6.09 -5.54
C LYS A 63 -16.47 -6.83 -4.24
N CYS A 64 -17.21 -6.50 -3.18
CA CYS A 64 -17.15 -7.27 -1.94
C CYS A 64 -17.65 -8.70 -2.18
N THR A 65 -16.96 -9.69 -1.60
CA THR A 65 -17.32 -11.10 -1.75
C THR A 65 -18.63 -11.49 -1.03
N LYS A 66 -19.06 -10.68 -0.04
CA LYS A 66 -20.29 -10.94 0.73
C LYS A 66 -21.49 -10.15 0.24
N CYS A 67 -21.38 -8.84 0.10
CA CYS A 67 -22.52 -7.96 -0.24
C CYS A 67 -22.49 -7.43 -1.68
N SER A 68 -21.46 -7.75 -2.46
CA SER A 68 -21.24 -7.27 -3.84
C SER A 68 -21.18 -5.73 -3.99
N ALA A 69 -20.97 -5.00 -2.91
CA ALA A 69 -20.74 -3.57 -2.97
C ALA A 69 -19.48 -3.25 -3.77
N ARG A 70 -19.52 -2.21 -4.58
CA ARG A 70 -18.38 -1.82 -5.42
C ARG A 70 -17.23 -1.31 -4.57
N ILE A 71 -16.03 -1.82 -4.86
CA ILE A 71 -14.77 -1.32 -4.30
C ILE A 71 -14.30 -0.16 -5.19
N SER A 72 -13.84 0.92 -4.55
CA SER A 72 -13.34 2.09 -5.29
C SER A 72 -12.12 1.74 -6.14
N TRP A 73 -12.08 2.26 -7.37
CA TRP A 73 -10.92 2.20 -8.25
C TRP A 73 -9.69 2.93 -7.69
N GLN A 74 -9.88 3.78 -6.70
CA GLN A 74 -8.78 4.47 -6.01
C GLN A 74 -7.75 3.48 -5.45
N TYR A 75 -8.18 2.34 -4.91
CA TYR A 75 -7.29 1.33 -4.35
C TYR A 75 -6.27 0.81 -5.36
N PRO A 76 -6.66 0.17 -6.47
CA PRO A 76 -5.70 -0.37 -7.42
C PRO A 76 -4.91 0.73 -8.15
N ILE A 77 -5.48 1.92 -8.33
CA ILE A 77 -4.77 3.04 -8.95
C ILE A 77 -3.63 3.52 -8.07
N VAL A 78 -3.87 3.79 -6.80
CA VAL A 78 -2.83 4.23 -5.86
C VAL A 78 -1.77 3.16 -5.66
N GLU A 79 -2.16 1.90 -5.53
CA GLU A 79 -1.24 0.77 -5.38
C GLU A 79 -0.32 0.63 -6.60
N THR A 80 -0.86 0.74 -7.81
CA THR A 80 -0.08 0.68 -9.06
C THR A 80 0.86 1.86 -9.17
N LEU A 81 0.40 3.08 -8.92
CA LEU A 81 1.22 4.29 -9.02
C LEU A 81 2.37 4.27 -8.01
N THR A 82 2.11 3.89 -6.77
CA THR A 82 3.17 3.79 -5.76
C THR A 82 4.16 2.68 -6.09
N GLY A 83 3.71 1.54 -6.59
CA GLY A 83 4.58 0.48 -7.09
C GLY A 83 5.49 0.94 -8.21
N LEU A 84 4.95 1.67 -9.20
CA LEU A 84 5.72 2.25 -10.30
C LEU A 84 6.73 3.29 -9.82
N VAL A 85 6.35 4.19 -8.91
CA VAL A 85 7.26 5.19 -8.35
C VAL A 85 8.44 4.51 -7.66
N PHE A 86 8.19 3.49 -6.83
CA PHE A 86 9.26 2.74 -6.17
C PHE A 86 10.19 2.06 -7.18
N THR A 87 9.63 1.46 -8.23
CA THR A 87 10.43 0.80 -9.27
C THR A 87 11.30 1.81 -10.02
N VAL A 88 10.75 2.96 -10.43
CA VAL A 88 11.50 4.01 -11.12
C VAL A 88 12.60 4.59 -10.24
N LEU A 89 12.31 4.85 -8.96
CA LEU A 89 13.32 5.32 -8.01
C LEU A 89 14.43 4.29 -7.83
N ALA A 90 14.10 3.02 -7.66
CA ALA A 90 15.09 1.96 -7.52
C ALA A 90 15.99 1.85 -8.77
N LEU A 91 15.41 1.96 -9.97
CA LEU A 91 16.17 1.99 -11.22
C LEU A 91 17.12 3.18 -11.27
N LYS A 92 16.66 4.39 -10.95
CA LYS A 92 17.51 5.59 -10.92
C LYS A 92 18.64 5.47 -9.90
N PHE A 93 18.34 4.97 -8.70
CA PHE A 93 19.36 4.79 -7.67
C PHE A 93 20.41 3.75 -8.06
N MET A 94 20.04 2.68 -8.74
CA MET A 94 20.98 1.67 -9.23
C MET A 94 21.91 2.21 -10.33
N TYR A 95 21.44 3.14 -11.18
CA TYR A 95 22.24 3.70 -12.27
C TYR A 95 23.06 4.93 -11.89
N LEU A 96 22.62 5.71 -10.90
CA LEU A 96 23.21 7.02 -10.56
C LEU A 96 24.11 7.00 -9.32
N LEU A 97 23.94 6.04 -8.45
CA LEU A 97 24.74 5.92 -7.22
C LEU A 97 25.21 4.48 -7.05
N PRO A 98 26.49 4.27 -6.69
CA PRO A 98 26.88 2.97 -6.12
C PRO A 98 26.04 2.78 -4.87
N VAL A 99 25.07 1.90 -4.97
CA VAL A 99 24.04 1.72 -3.95
C VAL A 99 24.69 1.28 -2.65
N ASN A 100 24.78 2.20 -1.73
CA ASN A 100 24.84 1.83 -0.33
C ASN A 100 23.44 1.33 0.05
N THR A 101 23.32 0.03 0.25
CA THR A 101 22.13 -0.62 0.83
C THR A 101 21.64 0.10 2.09
N GLU A 102 22.52 0.82 2.76
CA GLU A 102 22.26 1.67 3.91
C GLU A 102 21.29 2.82 3.59
N LEU A 103 21.43 3.49 2.44
CA LEU A 103 20.53 4.58 2.09
C LEU A 103 19.10 4.09 1.82
N PHE A 104 18.97 2.91 1.20
CA PHE A 104 17.67 2.30 0.98
C PHE A 104 17.01 1.92 2.31
N LEU A 105 17.76 1.33 3.23
CA LEU A 105 17.28 1.01 4.57
C LEU A 105 16.91 2.26 5.37
N VAL A 106 17.67 3.34 5.26
CA VAL A 106 17.38 4.63 5.89
C VAL A 106 16.07 5.22 5.35
N LEU A 107 15.85 5.21 4.05
CA LEU A 107 14.61 5.71 3.46
C LEU A 107 13.41 4.86 3.86
N LEU A 108 13.59 3.55 3.95
CA LEU A 108 12.55 2.61 4.39
C LEU A 108 12.22 2.80 5.86
N THR A 109 13.23 2.95 6.73
CA THR A 109 13.02 3.23 8.16
C THR A 109 12.43 4.61 8.40
N PHE A 110 12.83 5.62 7.62
CA PHE A 110 12.28 6.96 7.69
C PHE A 110 10.81 7.01 7.25
N SER A 111 10.47 6.26 6.20
CA SER A 111 9.08 6.06 5.75
C SER A 111 8.23 5.43 6.87
N VAL A 112 8.71 4.34 7.48
CA VAL A 112 8.02 3.67 8.59
C VAL A 112 7.91 4.60 9.81
N PHE A 113 8.94 5.39 10.10
CA PHE A 113 8.94 6.34 11.22
C PHE A 113 7.93 7.47 11.02
N ILE A 114 7.84 8.04 9.81
CA ILE A 114 6.81 9.03 9.47
C ILE A 114 5.42 8.42 9.66
N PHE A 115 5.22 7.18 9.19
CA PHE A 115 3.96 6.47 9.36
C PHE A 115 3.57 6.24 10.81
N TYR A 116 4.54 5.96 11.67
CA TYR A 116 4.30 5.74 13.09
C TYR A 116 4.06 7.05 13.85
N SER A 117 4.65 8.16 13.39
CA SER A 117 4.54 9.47 14.05
C SER A 117 3.25 10.23 13.71
N ILE A 118 2.69 10.03 12.52
CA ILE A 118 1.45 10.71 12.08
C ILE A 118 0.24 10.35 12.97
N PRO A 119 -0.01 9.09 13.36
CA PRO A 119 -1.16 8.73 14.18
C PRO A 119 -1.14 9.30 15.60
N ASN A 120 0.03 9.58 16.14
CA ASN A 120 0.18 10.01 17.53
C ASN A 120 -0.04 11.51 17.74
N ASN A 121 -0.11 12.28 16.65
CA ASN A 121 -0.29 13.74 16.71
C ASN A 121 -1.72 14.21 16.40
N PHE A 122 -2.64 13.28 16.15
CA PHE A 122 -4.03 13.58 15.79
C PHE A 122 -5.07 13.05 16.81
N GLU A 123 -4.61 12.68 18.02
CA GLU A 123 -5.54 12.46 19.16
C GLU A 123 -5.84 13.77 19.89
#